data_8ee465e9d65b5df0b3148bacbacb9cf9
#
_entry.id   8ee465e9d65b5df0b3148bacbacb9cf9
#
_cell.length_a   1.000
_cell.length_b   1.000
_cell.length_c   1.000
_cell.angle_alpha   90.00
_cell.angle_beta   90.00
_cell.angle_gamma   90.00
#
_symmetry.space_group_name_H-M   'P 1'
#
loop_
_entity.id
_entity.type
_entity.pdbx_description
1 polymer ?
#
loop_
_entity_poly.entity_id
_entity_poly.type
_entity_poly.pdbx_seq_one_letter_code
_entity_poly.pdbx_strand_id
1 'polypeptide(L)'
;LVTLAAVPLSALLAPRSAGRWLLVALYLVQCGLLLAISPGEGARSALAFDLLGHSVGWRMDALGWYFAVITIAVAGFTAAYAAGEWGRLNQAQGLNLRWLYAGLQLNVLAMLLLLSAADFIALFVGWELTSWAGLVLMLLGGGEAIRAGLRYIVYAIAGGMAVFAGLVVVFAAVGSLQFDALSAAAPSLGIGELAAIVLLFVVGFSIKMAILPFHLWQPPAYAFSPGPASAFLGAISARMGLFGLALVAIKLIGVVQLDRLTLAWELVSLRDLLAWAAALTAILPTYVAMRQNDARLLLSWHGVGQGGFMLLGLVVSDSLGSAGGLLHVFNYASYQAILLMAVFAVIHRTGTADLNRLGGLVARMPLTFLAMLIGIIGLAGLPPMNGFVSKWMVYRALVTEGMPLLFVAAVISTLGTILSVYKLLHNTFLGQLRLEHEQVREAPWSMTIPMLLLCVVVFVTGVAPGLVLPFVAEAQRAIGLMPVNYILGGVESAAGGLDMIWVTAVLFAGFGIGALLFYLMGGRSRRVHQLDNYAGGHFLTADVQYQYSDNFYAGLMHRIRPWYRGSFAWAEAALVSALGAVSTLARGFFEQANPAHWALVGTTLITAWVMWHALV
;
A
#
# COMPACT_ATOMS: atom_id res chain seq x y z
N LEU A 1 -5.46 24.06 -6.38
CA LEU A 1 -5.66 24.77 -7.65
C LEU A 1 -4.66 24.30 -8.72
N VAL A 2 -3.35 24.27 -8.45
CA VAL A 2 -2.33 23.79 -9.43
C VAL A 2 -2.65 22.37 -9.88
N THR A 3 -2.97 21.48 -8.96
CA THR A 3 -3.30 20.08 -9.26
C THR A 3 -4.61 19.97 -10.08
N LEU A 4 -5.60 20.79 -9.78
CA LEU A 4 -6.85 20.83 -10.54
C LEU A 4 -6.60 21.25 -12.01
N ALA A 5 -5.83 22.32 -12.22
CA ALA A 5 -5.46 22.77 -13.57
C ALA A 5 -4.56 21.76 -14.30
N ALA A 6 -3.78 20.96 -13.56
CA ALA A 6 -2.88 19.96 -14.12
C ALA A 6 -3.60 18.78 -14.77
N VAL A 7 -4.84 18.45 -14.38
CA VAL A 7 -5.60 17.32 -14.96
C VAL A 7 -5.86 17.54 -16.46
N PRO A 8 -6.54 18.61 -16.93
CA PRO A 8 -6.74 18.84 -18.36
C PRO A 8 -5.42 19.12 -19.10
N LEU A 9 -4.46 19.81 -18.45
CA LEU A 9 -3.16 20.06 -19.02
C LEU A 9 -2.41 18.74 -19.33
N SER A 10 -2.54 17.76 -18.44
CA SER A 10 -1.95 16.42 -18.63
C SER A 10 -2.53 15.73 -19.88
N ALA A 11 -3.83 15.78 -20.10
CA ALA A 11 -4.45 15.22 -21.29
C ALA A 11 -3.97 15.91 -22.59
N LEU A 12 -3.70 17.21 -22.54
CA LEU A 12 -3.22 17.98 -23.70
C LEU A 12 -1.74 17.74 -24.02
N LEU A 13 -0.89 17.63 -23.01
CA LEU A 13 0.56 17.55 -23.18
C LEU A 13 1.08 16.12 -23.36
N ALA A 14 0.42 15.11 -22.79
CA ALA A 14 0.89 13.72 -22.76
C ALA A 14 1.21 13.10 -24.14
N PRO A 15 0.51 13.42 -25.26
CA PRO A 15 0.85 12.85 -26.57
C PRO A 15 2.26 13.22 -27.04
N ARG A 16 2.79 14.38 -26.63
CA ARG A 16 4.08 14.89 -27.06
C ARG A 16 5.20 14.49 -26.09
N SER A 17 6.34 14.04 -26.59
CA SER A 17 7.48 13.64 -25.73
C SER A 17 7.93 14.77 -24.81
N ALA A 18 8.14 15.99 -25.35
CA ALA A 18 8.47 17.17 -24.52
C ALA A 18 7.39 17.49 -23.50
N GLY A 19 6.10 17.33 -23.87
CA GLY A 19 4.96 17.54 -22.98
C GLY A 19 4.99 16.60 -21.77
N ARG A 20 5.36 15.35 -21.94
CA ARG A 20 5.50 14.40 -20.81
C ARG A 20 6.55 14.83 -19.80
N TRP A 21 7.69 15.35 -20.24
CA TRP A 21 8.72 15.88 -19.33
C TRP A 21 8.28 17.17 -18.63
N LEU A 22 7.49 18.02 -19.31
CA LEU A 22 6.87 19.17 -18.64
C LEU A 22 5.89 18.74 -17.54
N LEU A 23 5.15 17.63 -17.75
CA LEU A 23 4.29 17.05 -16.71
C LEU A 23 5.08 16.51 -15.53
N VAL A 24 6.26 15.93 -15.76
CA VAL A 24 7.19 15.53 -14.68
C VAL A 24 7.63 16.77 -13.89
N ALA A 25 8.04 17.84 -14.58
CA ALA A 25 8.41 19.11 -13.92
C ALA A 25 7.23 19.69 -13.12
N LEU A 26 6.00 19.54 -13.58
CA LEU A 26 4.80 19.98 -12.85
C LEU A 26 4.63 19.23 -11.52
N TYR A 27 4.93 17.92 -11.44
CA TYR A 27 4.96 17.19 -10.16
C TYR A 27 6.03 17.72 -9.21
N LEU A 28 7.21 18.12 -9.73
CA LEU A 28 8.24 18.75 -8.90
C LEU A 28 7.77 20.09 -8.34
N VAL A 29 7.07 20.90 -9.16
CA VAL A 29 6.46 22.16 -8.70
C VAL A 29 5.40 21.89 -7.62
N GLN A 30 4.50 20.91 -7.82
CA GLN A 30 3.50 20.54 -6.83
C GLN A 30 4.14 20.07 -5.52
N CYS A 31 5.18 19.26 -5.59
CA CYS A 31 5.92 18.81 -4.42
C CYS A 31 6.61 19.97 -3.70
N GLY A 32 7.28 20.85 -4.45
CA GLY A 32 7.93 22.05 -3.91
C GLY A 32 6.94 23.01 -3.23
N LEU A 33 5.77 23.23 -3.82
CA LEU A 33 4.71 24.06 -3.23
C LEU A 33 4.18 23.42 -1.93
N LEU A 34 4.02 22.09 -1.90
CA LEU A 34 3.56 21.40 -0.69
C LEU A 34 4.62 21.42 0.41
N LEU A 35 5.89 21.27 0.07
CA LEU A 35 7.00 21.35 1.03
C LEU A 35 7.20 22.78 1.57
N ALA A 36 6.81 23.81 0.81
CA ALA A 36 6.85 25.19 1.28
C ALA A 36 5.74 25.52 2.31
N ILE A 37 4.72 24.68 2.43
CA ILE A 37 3.66 24.82 3.43
C ILE A 37 4.10 24.13 4.71
N SER A 38 4.18 24.86 5.83
CA SER A 38 4.49 24.27 7.12
C SER A 38 3.38 23.33 7.59
N PRO A 39 3.68 22.09 7.98
CA PRO A 39 2.67 21.14 8.46
C PRO A 39 2.01 21.54 9.79
N GLY A 40 2.63 22.45 10.57
CA GLY A 40 2.10 22.93 11.86
C GLY A 40 1.11 24.09 11.75
N GLU A 41 1.19 24.87 10.68
CA GLU A 41 0.27 25.96 10.42
C GLU A 41 -0.79 25.49 9.41
N GLY A 42 -1.87 24.91 9.89
CA GLY A 42 -2.95 24.43 9.03
C GLY A 42 -3.40 25.52 8.05
N ALA A 43 -2.98 25.41 6.79
CA ALA A 43 -3.39 26.35 5.76
C ALA A 43 -4.92 26.32 5.65
N ARG A 44 -5.55 27.44 5.99
CA ARG A 44 -7.00 27.58 5.78
C ARG A 44 -7.24 27.55 4.28
N SER A 45 -8.02 26.58 3.84
CA SER A 45 -8.42 26.50 2.44
C SER A 45 -9.26 27.71 2.06
N ALA A 46 -8.98 28.27 0.90
CA ALA A 46 -9.88 29.23 0.26
C ALA A 46 -11.15 28.57 -0.31
N LEU A 47 -11.25 27.25 -0.28
CA LEU A 47 -12.37 26.44 -0.77
C LEU A 47 -13.23 26.00 0.42
N ALA A 48 -13.95 26.90 1.01
CA ALA A 48 -15.05 26.58 1.91
C ALA A 48 -16.35 27.10 1.28
N PHE A 49 -17.40 26.29 1.29
CA PHE A 49 -18.73 26.67 0.82
C PHE A 49 -19.82 25.97 1.62
N ASP A 50 -21.01 26.52 1.62
CA ASP A 50 -22.16 25.91 2.26
C ASP A 50 -22.89 24.99 1.27
N LEU A 51 -23.09 23.74 1.64
CA LEU A 51 -23.84 22.75 0.89
C LEU A 51 -25.00 22.25 1.75
N LEU A 52 -26.24 22.52 1.33
CA LEU A 52 -27.48 22.09 2.03
C LEU A 52 -27.49 22.49 3.53
N GLY A 53 -26.95 23.66 3.86
CA GLY A 53 -26.87 24.16 5.23
C GLY A 53 -25.69 23.63 6.05
N HIS A 54 -24.77 22.87 5.41
CA HIS A 54 -23.55 22.37 6.04
C HIS A 54 -22.33 23.07 5.45
N SER A 55 -21.43 23.54 6.30
CA SER A 55 -20.14 24.08 5.89
C SER A 55 -19.22 22.96 5.45
N VAL A 56 -18.76 23.01 4.20
CA VAL A 56 -17.84 22.05 3.59
C VAL A 56 -16.52 22.74 3.31
N GLY A 57 -15.43 22.19 3.78
CA GLY A 57 -14.12 22.82 3.64
C GLY A 57 -12.96 21.84 3.57
N TRP A 58 -11.81 22.37 3.16
CA TRP A 58 -10.56 21.64 3.09
C TRP A 58 -9.47 22.37 3.86
N ARG A 59 -8.84 21.66 4.79
CA ARG A 59 -7.70 22.15 5.59
C ARG A 59 -6.74 20.99 5.81
N MET A 60 -5.53 21.11 5.30
CA MET A 60 -4.52 20.07 5.43
C MET A 60 -3.82 20.17 6.80
N ASP A 61 -3.91 19.13 7.60
CA ASP A 61 -3.13 18.95 8.83
C ASP A 61 -1.81 18.19 8.55
N ALA A 62 -1.02 17.96 9.60
CA ALA A 62 0.28 17.31 9.46
C ALA A 62 0.15 15.84 9.00
N LEU A 63 -0.92 15.12 9.37
CA LEU A 63 -1.18 13.78 8.88
C LEU A 63 -1.49 13.79 7.38
N GLY A 64 -2.42 14.64 6.94
CA GLY A 64 -2.78 14.82 5.53
C GLY A 64 -1.57 15.26 4.70
N TRP A 65 -0.78 16.19 5.21
CA TRP A 65 0.43 16.68 4.56
C TRP A 65 1.46 15.56 4.35
N TYR A 66 1.69 14.73 5.37
CA TYR A 66 2.62 13.60 5.28
C TYR A 66 2.25 12.63 4.14
N PHE A 67 0.98 12.21 4.07
CA PHE A 67 0.48 11.36 3.00
C PHE A 67 0.49 12.07 1.63
N ALA A 68 0.23 13.37 1.57
CA ALA A 68 0.20 14.15 0.35
C ALA A 68 1.59 14.26 -0.30
N VAL A 69 2.65 14.49 0.49
CA VAL A 69 4.03 14.51 0.00
C VAL A 69 4.40 13.16 -0.64
N ILE A 70 4.10 12.06 0.02
CA ILE A 70 4.35 10.71 -0.50
C ILE A 70 3.58 10.50 -1.82
N THR A 71 2.32 10.89 -1.87
CA THR A 71 1.45 10.74 -3.05
C THR A 71 2.00 11.47 -4.26
N ILE A 72 2.35 12.75 -4.10
CA ILE A 72 2.89 13.57 -5.21
C ILE A 72 4.25 13.06 -5.65
N ALA A 73 5.13 12.71 -4.71
CA ALA A 73 6.46 12.19 -5.03
C ALA A 73 6.38 10.89 -5.85
N VAL A 74 5.60 9.91 -5.40
CA VAL A 74 5.41 8.65 -6.13
C VAL A 74 4.80 8.90 -7.52
N ALA A 75 3.79 9.78 -7.64
CA ALA A 75 3.21 10.15 -8.93
C ALA A 75 4.25 10.77 -9.88
N GLY A 76 5.14 11.63 -9.37
CA GLY A 76 6.22 12.22 -10.13
C GLY A 76 7.21 11.18 -10.67
N PHE A 77 7.65 10.25 -9.82
CA PHE A 77 8.54 9.16 -10.24
C PHE A 77 7.89 8.23 -11.28
N THR A 78 6.60 7.88 -11.12
CA THR A 78 5.88 7.05 -12.08
C THR A 78 5.61 7.77 -13.39
N ALA A 79 5.34 9.07 -13.35
CA ALA A 79 5.21 9.90 -14.55
C ALA A 79 6.54 10.00 -15.32
N ALA A 80 7.68 10.17 -14.61
CA ALA A 80 9.01 10.18 -15.21
C ALA A 80 9.35 8.83 -15.86
N TYR A 81 9.04 7.72 -15.19
CA TYR A 81 9.21 6.37 -15.73
C TYR A 81 8.46 6.17 -17.06
N ALA A 82 7.26 6.74 -17.18
CA ALA A 82 6.43 6.65 -18.38
C ALA A 82 6.82 7.66 -19.48
N ALA A 83 7.65 8.68 -19.19
CA ALA A 83 7.84 9.80 -20.11
C ALA A 83 8.62 9.46 -21.38
N GLY A 84 9.52 8.47 -21.32
CA GLY A 84 10.45 8.13 -22.39
C GLY A 84 9.99 7.02 -23.34
N GLU A 85 10.85 6.02 -23.51
CA GLU A 85 10.67 4.88 -24.44
C GLU A 85 9.44 4.06 -24.08
N TRP A 86 9.22 3.81 -22.78
CA TRP A 86 8.04 3.07 -22.31
C TRP A 86 6.74 3.68 -22.87
N GLY A 87 6.57 4.98 -22.73
CA GLY A 87 5.38 5.69 -23.21
C GLY A 87 5.25 5.65 -24.72
N ARG A 88 6.36 5.82 -25.46
CA ARG A 88 6.34 5.76 -26.93
C ARG A 88 5.90 4.38 -27.46
N LEU A 89 6.49 3.31 -26.92
CA LEU A 89 6.18 1.95 -27.35
C LEU A 89 4.77 1.53 -26.97
N ASN A 90 4.33 1.82 -25.73
CA ASN A 90 2.96 1.48 -25.31
C ASN A 90 1.90 2.32 -26.05
N GLN A 91 2.20 3.57 -26.39
CA GLN A 91 1.33 4.40 -27.24
C GLN A 91 1.19 3.79 -28.64
N ALA A 92 2.27 3.30 -29.23
CA ALA A 92 2.23 2.60 -30.52
C ALA A 92 1.44 1.29 -30.47
N GLN A 93 1.35 0.66 -29.30
CA GLN A 93 0.55 -0.55 -29.03
C GLN A 93 -0.91 -0.23 -28.64
N GLY A 94 -1.32 1.03 -28.70
CA GLY A 94 -2.70 1.44 -28.46
C GLY A 94 -3.01 1.99 -27.06
N LEU A 95 -2.03 2.06 -26.14
CA LEU A 95 -2.26 2.68 -24.84
C LEU A 95 -2.49 4.18 -24.98
N ASN A 96 -3.58 4.67 -24.44
CA ASN A 96 -3.91 6.08 -24.48
C ASN A 96 -3.17 6.85 -23.37
N LEU A 97 -2.04 7.49 -23.73
CA LEU A 97 -1.24 8.26 -22.77
C LEU A 97 -1.96 9.50 -22.21
N ARG A 98 -2.96 10.05 -22.93
CA ARG A 98 -3.77 11.17 -22.38
C ARG A 98 -4.48 10.72 -21.12
N TRP A 99 -5.15 9.58 -21.18
CA TRP A 99 -5.84 9.01 -20.02
C TRP A 99 -4.89 8.54 -18.92
N LEU A 100 -3.70 8.03 -19.28
CA LEU A 100 -2.71 7.63 -18.26
C LEU A 100 -2.24 8.83 -17.44
N TYR A 101 -1.78 9.90 -18.08
CA TYR A 101 -1.27 11.08 -17.38
C TYR A 101 -2.38 11.90 -16.69
N ALA A 102 -3.52 12.07 -17.36
CA ALA A 102 -4.67 12.71 -16.73
C ALA A 102 -5.22 11.89 -15.57
N GLY A 103 -5.27 10.57 -15.70
CA GLY A 103 -5.68 9.64 -14.65
C GLY A 103 -4.74 9.65 -13.44
N LEU A 104 -3.41 9.71 -13.65
CA LEU A 104 -2.43 9.90 -12.56
C LEU A 104 -2.68 11.22 -11.83
N GLN A 105 -2.84 12.32 -12.58
CA GLN A 105 -3.08 13.63 -11.99
C GLN A 105 -4.45 13.73 -11.29
N LEU A 106 -5.48 13.08 -11.84
CA LEU A 106 -6.80 12.99 -11.21
C LEU A 106 -6.74 12.21 -9.90
N ASN A 107 -5.96 11.11 -9.84
CA ASN A 107 -5.73 10.38 -8.58
C ASN A 107 -5.03 11.25 -7.54
N VAL A 108 -4.00 12.00 -7.93
CA VAL A 108 -3.33 12.94 -7.01
C VAL A 108 -4.31 13.98 -6.51
N LEU A 109 -5.12 14.60 -7.39
CA LEU A 109 -6.14 15.56 -7.00
C LEU A 109 -7.15 14.96 -6.00
N ALA A 110 -7.69 13.78 -6.32
CA ALA A 110 -8.67 13.08 -5.49
C ALA A 110 -8.10 12.75 -4.10
N MET A 111 -6.85 12.27 -4.05
CA MET A 111 -6.18 11.98 -2.79
C MET A 111 -5.89 13.26 -2.00
N LEU A 112 -5.48 14.36 -2.63
CA LEU A 112 -5.27 15.65 -1.95
C LEU A 112 -6.57 16.19 -1.36
N LEU A 113 -7.71 16.08 -2.08
CA LEU A 113 -9.02 16.45 -1.55
C LEU A 113 -9.40 15.59 -0.33
N LEU A 114 -9.14 14.28 -0.39
CA LEU A 114 -9.36 13.39 0.75
C LEU A 114 -8.48 13.77 1.95
N LEU A 115 -7.18 13.96 1.71
CA LEU A 115 -6.17 14.22 2.75
C LEU A 115 -6.29 15.60 3.40
N SER A 116 -6.99 16.52 2.76
CA SER A 116 -7.23 17.87 3.28
C SER A 116 -8.67 18.09 3.75
N ALA A 117 -9.51 17.05 3.77
CA ALA A 117 -10.90 17.19 4.24
C ALA A 117 -10.95 17.73 5.67
N ALA A 118 -11.82 18.72 5.92
CA ALA A 118 -12.02 19.32 7.24
C ALA A 118 -13.34 18.90 7.90
N ASP A 119 -14.17 18.17 7.16
CA ASP A 119 -15.47 17.65 7.60
C ASP A 119 -15.80 16.31 6.89
N PHE A 120 -16.86 15.63 7.33
CA PHE A 120 -17.25 14.33 6.78
C PHE A 120 -17.76 14.39 5.35
N ILE A 121 -18.35 15.51 4.90
CA ILE A 121 -18.82 15.66 3.51
C ILE A 121 -17.60 15.76 2.58
N ALA A 122 -16.64 16.61 2.91
CA ALA A 122 -15.39 16.75 2.15
C ALA A 122 -14.60 15.42 2.13
N LEU A 123 -14.58 14.71 3.26
CA LEU A 123 -13.97 13.38 3.37
C LEU A 123 -14.63 12.39 2.39
N PHE A 124 -15.95 12.31 2.38
CA PHE A 124 -16.69 11.39 1.52
C PHE A 124 -16.53 11.72 0.03
N VAL A 125 -16.59 13.00 -0.34
CA VAL A 125 -16.34 13.43 -1.72
C VAL A 125 -14.94 13.02 -2.18
N GLY A 126 -13.91 13.31 -1.39
CA GLY A 126 -12.54 12.88 -1.67
C GLY A 126 -12.40 11.37 -1.76
N TRP A 127 -13.09 10.63 -0.87
CA TRP A 127 -13.12 9.17 -0.82
C TRP A 127 -13.66 8.56 -2.13
N GLU A 128 -14.83 9.00 -2.57
CA GLU A 128 -15.45 8.54 -3.82
C GLU A 128 -14.59 8.90 -5.04
N LEU A 129 -14.07 10.13 -5.10
CA LEU A 129 -13.20 10.54 -6.20
C LEU A 129 -11.93 9.67 -6.30
N THR A 130 -11.33 9.26 -5.17
CA THR A 130 -10.16 8.34 -5.21
C THR A 130 -10.52 6.97 -5.77
N SER A 131 -11.75 6.51 -5.55
CA SER A 131 -12.22 5.22 -6.05
C SER A 131 -12.41 5.25 -7.56
N TRP A 132 -13.08 6.27 -8.08
CA TRP A 132 -13.31 6.43 -9.52
C TRP A 132 -12.03 6.77 -10.28
N ALA A 133 -11.17 7.63 -9.73
CA ALA A 133 -9.88 7.96 -10.33
C ALA A 133 -8.96 6.72 -10.43
N GLY A 134 -8.95 5.87 -9.39
CA GLY A 134 -8.23 4.60 -9.40
C GLY A 134 -8.73 3.64 -10.48
N LEU A 135 -10.05 3.52 -10.63
CA LEU A 135 -10.66 2.69 -11.67
C LEU A 135 -10.21 3.11 -13.07
N VAL A 136 -10.18 4.41 -13.36
CA VAL A 136 -9.71 4.92 -14.66
C VAL A 136 -8.31 4.41 -14.99
N LEU A 137 -7.38 4.43 -14.05
CA LEU A 137 -6.02 3.91 -14.27
C LEU A 137 -6.00 2.39 -14.47
N MET A 138 -6.80 1.65 -13.71
CA MET A 138 -6.87 0.18 -13.82
C MET A 138 -7.39 -0.25 -15.18
N LEU A 139 -8.46 0.35 -15.66
CA LEU A 139 -9.10 -0.03 -16.94
C LEU A 139 -8.20 0.16 -18.16
N LEU A 140 -7.18 1.02 -18.08
CA LEU A 140 -6.22 1.25 -19.17
C LEU A 140 -5.38 0.00 -19.52
N GLY A 141 -5.28 -0.98 -18.62
CA GLY A 141 -4.58 -2.24 -18.87
C GLY A 141 -5.27 -3.18 -19.87
N GLY A 142 -6.57 -2.97 -20.15
CA GLY A 142 -7.35 -3.85 -21.03
C GLY A 142 -7.53 -5.26 -20.46
N GLY A 143 -8.15 -6.17 -21.20
CA GLY A 143 -8.22 -7.61 -20.89
C GLY A 143 -8.50 -7.95 -19.42
N GLU A 144 -7.54 -8.61 -18.75
CA GLU A 144 -7.62 -8.97 -17.31
C GLU A 144 -7.77 -7.76 -16.38
N ALA A 145 -7.20 -6.61 -16.76
CA ALA A 145 -7.31 -5.39 -15.95
C ALA A 145 -8.74 -4.86 -15.88
N ILE A 146 -9.56 -5.04 -16.94
CA ILE A 146 -10.97 -4.66 -16.92
C ILE A 146 -11.72 -5.52 -15.91
N ARG A 147 -11.52 -6.84 -15.92
CA ARG A 147 -12.15 -7.76 -14.96
C ARG A 147 -11.73 -7.43 -13.51
N ALA A 148 -10.46 -7.15 -13.31
CA ALA A 148 -9.92 -6.75 -12.01
C ALA A 148 -10.47 -5.39 -11.56
N GLY A 149 -10.57 -4.41 -12.46
CA GLY A 149 -11.15 -3.10 -12.21
C GLY A 149 -12.65 -3.17 -11.87
N LEU A 150 -13.41 -4.02 -12.56
CA LEU A 150 -14.81 -4.27 -12.21
C LEU A 150 -14.97 -4.92 -10.83
N ARG A 151 -14.09 -5.85 -10.46
CA ARG A 151 -14.06 -6.38 -9.09
C ARG A 151 -13.73 -5.29 -8.08
N TYR A 152 -12.72 -4.47 -8.37
CA TYR A 152 -12.34 -3.36 -7.50
C TYR A 152 -13.50 -2.40 -7.26
N ILE A 153 -14.25 -1.99 -8.30
CA ILE A 153 -15.32 -0.99 -8.11
C ILE A 153 -16.48 -1.53 -7.27
N VAL A 154 -16.78 -2.84 -7.33
CA VAL A 154 -17.77 -3.46 -6.45
C VAL A 154 -17.35 -3.33 -4.99
N TYR A 155 -16.09 -3.63 -4.65
CA TYR A 155 -15.56 -3.43 -3.30
C TYR A 155 -15.54 -1.96 -2.91
N ALA A 156 -15.14 -1.08 -3.83
CA ALA A 156 -15.07 0.37 -3.59
C ALA A 156 -16.45 0.96 -3.28
N ILE A 157 -17.49 0.57 -4.04
CA ILE A 157 -18.88 0.98 -3.78
C ILE A 157 -19.34 0.45 -2.42
N ALA A 158 -19.10 -0.83 -2.10
CA ALA A 158 -19.46 -1.38 -0.79
C ALA A 158 -18.78 -0.62 0.36
N GLY A 159 -17.48 -0.29 0.18
CA GLY A 159 -16.73 0.53 1.15
C GLY A 159 -17.27 1.96 1.25
N GLY A 160 -17.59 2.59 0.12
CA GLY A 160 -18.20 3.92 0.07
C GLY A 160 -19.57 3.96 0.74
N MET A 161 -20.41 2.95 0.51
CA MET A 161 -21.70 2.83 1.17
C MET A 161 -21.57 2.65 2.68
N ALA A 162 -20.57 1.89 3.16
CA ALA A 162 -20.30 1.78 4.59
C ALA A 162 -19.87 3.12 5.20
N VAL A 163 -18.97 3.87 4.54
CA VAL A 163 -18.58 5.22 4.97
C VAL A 163 -19.79 6.15 4.97
N PHE A 164 -20.61 6.13 3.91
CA PHE A 164 -21.83 6.94 3.83
C PHE A 164 -22.82 6.62 4.93
N ALA A 165 -23.07 5.34 5.20
CA ALA A 165 -23.91 4.93 6.33
C ALA A 165 -23.33 5.42 7.66
N GLY A 166 -22.01 5.39 7.84
CA GLY A 166 -21.32 5.98 8.98
C GLY A 166 -21.60 7.47 9.14
N LEU A 167 -21.58 8.24 8.04
CA LEU A 167 -21.95 9.66 8.04
C LEU A 167 -23.41 9.86 8.51
N VAL A 168 -24.33 9.06 8.01
CA VAL A 168 -25.75 9.15 8.39
C VAL A 168 -25.92 8.91 9.88
N VAL A 169 -25.24 7.88 10.43
CA VAL A 169 -25.31 7.59 11.88
C VAL A 169 -24.65 8.71 12.70
N VAL A 170 -23.52 9.26 12.25
CA VAL A 170 -22.88 10.43 12.90
C VAL A 170 -23.87 11.60 12.95
N PHE A 171 -24.49 11.93 11.83
CA PHE A 171 -25.46 13.02 11.79
C PHE A 171 -26.66 12.78 12.68
N ALA A 172 -27.19 11.57 12.72
CA ALA A 172 -28.31 11.20 13.57
C ALA A 172 -27.95 11.28 15.07
N ALA A 173 -26.75 10.86 15.46
CA ALA A 173 -26.31 10.82 16.86
C ALA A 173 -25.78 12.18 17.37
N VAL A 174 -25.13 12.95 16.52
CA VAL A 174 -24.40 14.19 16.91
C VAL A 174 -25.09 15.46 16.40
N GLY A 175 -25.93 15.37 15.37
CA GLY A 175 -26.58 16.53 14.72
C GLY A 175 -25.66 17.35 13.84
N SER A 176 -24.40 16.91 13.61
CA SER A 176 -23.40 17.66 12.86
C SER A 176 -22.46 16.71 12.10
N LEU A 177 -21.97 17.16 10.93
CA LEU A 177 -20.98 16.45 10.11
C LEU A 177 -19.57 17.09 10.24
N GLN A 178 -19.35 17.95 11.23
CA GLN A 178 -18.03 18.50 11.53
C GLN A 178 -17.21 17.54 12.37
N PHE A 179 -15.91 17.41 12.09
CA PHE A 179 -15.01 16.51 12.81
C PHE A 179 -14.95 16.84 14.30
N ASP A 180 -14.87 18.13 14.64
CA ASP A 180 -14.78 18.58 16.03
C ASP A 180 -16.06 18.22 16.83
N ALA A 181 -17.22 18.20 16.18
CA ALA A 181 -18.48 17.82 16.82
C ALA A 181 -18.48 16.32 17.21
N LEU A 182 -18.05 15.43 16.30
CA LEU A 182 -17.92 14.01 16.64
C LEU A 182 -16.88 13.79 17.74
N SER A 183 -15.72 14.44 17.64
CA SER A 183 -14.66 14.30 18.63
C SER A 183 -15.11 14.73 20.04
N ALA A 184 -15.87 15.81 20.14
CA ALA A 184 -16.43 16.26 21.41
C ALA A 184 -17.55 15.33 21.94
N ALA A 185 -18.36 14.75 21.07
CA ALA A 185 -19.47 13.89 21.44
C ALA A 185 -19.03 12.43 21.76
N ALA A 186 -17.96 11.93 21.15
CA ALA A 186 -17.53 10.53 21.23
C ALA A 186 -17.46 9.96 22.68
N PRO A 187 -16.96 10.69 23.70
CA PRO A 187 -16.92 10.18 25.08
C PRO A 187 -18.32 9.95 25.70
N SER A 188 -19.34 10.67 25.26
CA SER A 188 -20.70 10.63 25.80
C SER A 188 -21.67 9.78 24.98
N LEU A 189 -21.28 9.29 23.78
CA LEU A 189 -22.11 8.42 22.97
C LEU A 189 -22.44 7.10 23.69
N GLY A 190 -23.65 6.61 23.49
CA GLY A 190 -24.04 5.27 23.88
C GLY A 190 -23.23 4.19 23.17
N ILE A 191 -23.04 3.03 23.80
CA ILE A 191 -22.23 1.94 23.23
C ILE A 191 -22.74 1.51 21.86
N GLY A 192 -24.08 1.47 21.64
CA GLY A 192 -24.68 1.11 20.36
C GLY A 192 -24.37 2.10 19.24
N GLU A 193 -24.52 3.40 19.52
CA GLU A 193 -24.21 4.47 18.56
C GLU A 193 -22.72 4.49 18.23
N LEU A 194 -21.87 4.44 19.25
CA LEU A 194 -20.41 4.40 19.10
C LEU A 194 -19.98 3.19 18.27
N ALA A 195 -20.54 2.00 18.57
CA ALA A 195 -20.24 0.78 17.82
C ALA A 195 -20.69 0.90 16.35
N ALA A 196 -21.87 1.43 16.09
CA ALA A 196 -22.37 1.60 14.72
C ALA A 196 -21.48 2.55 13.92
N ILE A 197 -21.12 3.71 14.48
CA ILE A 197 -20.24 4.68 13.83
C ILE A 197 -18.88 4.03 13.54
N VAL A 198 -18.23 3.47 14.57
CA VAL A 198 -16.87 2.94 14.44
C VAL A 198 -16.83 1.76 13.47
N LEU A 199 -17.74 0.79 13.58
CA LEU A 199 -17.75 -0.39 12.71
C LEU A 199 -17.99 -0.03 11.24
N LEU A 200 -18.89 0.90 10.94
CA LEU A 200 -19.17 1.33 9.57
C LEU A 200 -17.94 1.99 8.93
N PHE A 201 -17.27 2.89 9.63
CA PHE A 201 -16.05 3.51 9.12
C PHE A 201 -14.89 2.50 9.05
N VAL A 202 -14.71 1.65 10.06
CA VAL A 202 -13.67 0.61 10.06
C VAL A 202 -13.84 -0.34 8.88
N VAL A 203 -15.06 -0.80 8.60
CA VAL A 203 -15.34 -1.65 7.45
C VAL A 203 -15.04 -0.92 6.14
N GLY A 204 -15.55 0.31 5.97
CA GLY A 204 -15.31 1.09 4.75
C GLY A 204 -13.83 1.33 4.46
N PHE A 205 -13.07 1.76 5.47
CA PHE A 205 -11.63 2.03 5.34
C PHE A 205 -10.81 0.75 5.19
N SER A 206 -11.19 -0.35 5.86
CA SER A 206 -10.55 -1.67 5.74
C SER A 206 -10.73 -2.27 4.34
N ILE A 207 -11.87 -2.06 3.70
CA ILE A 207 -12.08 -2.44 2.29
C ILE A 207 -11.07 -1.73 1.39
N LYS A 208 -10.90 -0.42 1.52
CA LYS A 208 -9.94 0.36 0.71
C LYS A 208 -8.49 -0.02 1.01
N MET A 209 -8.18 -0.29 2.27
CA MET A 209 -6.85 -0.71 2.72
C MET A 209 -6.54 -2.16 2.35
N ALA A 210 -7.55 -2.93 1.93
CA ALA A 210 -7.49 -4.36 1.65
C ALA A 210 -7.07 -5.21 2.86
N ILE A 211 -7.59 -4.87 4.04
CA ILE A 211 -7.45 -5.69 5.25
C ILE A 211 -8.32 -6.95 5.10
N LEU A 212 -7.85 -8.08 5.62
CA LEU A 212 -8.66 -9.29 5.66
C LEU A 212 -9.98 -9.04 6.44
N PRO A 213 -11.10 -9.50 5.91
CA PRO A 213 -11.31 -10.39 4.74
C PRO A 213 -11.47 -9.67 3.39
N PHE A 214 -11.33 -8.36 3.31
CA PHE A 214 -11.69 -7.52 2.16
C PHE A 214 -10.57 -7.34 1.11
N HIS A 215 -9.56 -8.19 1.10
CA HIS A 215 -8.29 -7.99 0.37
C HIS A 215 -8.29 -8.47 -1.10
N LEU A 216 -9.27 -9.29 -1.52
CA LEU A 216 -9.20 -10.03 -2.78
C LEU A 216 -9.24 -9.17 -4.06
N TRP A 217 -9.63 -7.91 -3.97
CA TRP A 217 -9.66 -7.00 -5.10
C TRP A 217 -8.28 -6.44 -5.45
N GLN A 218 -7.42 -6.21 -4.44
CA GLN A 218 -6.19 -5.43 -4.61
C GLN A 218 -5.13 -6.13 -5.48
N PRO A 219 -4.78 -7.43 -5.26
CA PRO A 219 -3.70 -8.04 -6.02
C PRO A 219 -3.93 -8.05 -7.54
N PRO A 220 -5.07 -8.50 -8.09
CA PRO A 220 -5.30 -8.45 -9.53
C PRO A 220 -5.45 -7.02 -10.05
N ALA A 221 -6.09 -6.10 -9.28
CA ALA A 221 -6.28 -4.73 -9.70
C ALA A 221 -4.95 -4.00 -9.95
N TYR A 222 -3.95 -4.21 -9.09
CA TYR A 222 -2.66 -3.56 -9.26
C TYR A 222 -1.74 -4.31 -10.21
N ALA A 223 -1.73 -5.65 -10.17
CA ALA A 223 -0.88 -6.46 -11.03
C ALA A 223 -1.15 -6.27 -12.54
N PHE A 224 -2.41 -6.10 -12.93
CA PHE A 224 -2.80 -6.01 -14.34
C PHE A 224 -2.95 -4.58 -14.86
N SER A 225 -2.83 -3.57 -14.00
CA SER A 225 -2.75 -2.17 -14.42
C SER A 225 -1.50 -1.90 -15.27
N PRO A 226 -1.50 -0.87 -16.16
CA PRO A 226 -0.28 -0.46 -16.85
C PRO A 226 0.86 -0.18 -15.88
N GLY A 227 2.12 -0.48 -16.27
CA GLY A 227 3.28 -0.43 -15.36
C GLY A 227 3.37 0.82 -14.48
N PRO A 228 3.32 2.05 -15.02
CA PRO A 228 3.34 3.27 -14.20
C PRO A 228 2.13 3.39 -13.28
N ALA A 229 0.93 3.02 -13.75
CA ALA A 229 -0.27 3.02 -12.93
C ALA A 229 -0.18 1.98 -11.81
N SER A 230 0.31 0.77 -12.10
CA SER A 230 0.57 -0.29 -11.12
C SER A 230 1.53 0.18 -10.03
N ALA A 231 2.64 0.82 -10.40
CA ALA A 231 3.63 1.34 -9.46
C ALA A 231 3.04 2.44 -8.55
N PHE A 232 2.26 3.37 -9.11
CA PHE A 232 1.58 4.41 -8.34
C PHE A 232 0.50 3.84 -7.41
N LEU A 233 -0.45 3.09 -7.96
CA LEU A 233 -1.56 2.52 -7.19
C LEU A 233 -1.07 1.55 -6.11
N GLY A 234 -0.10 0.69 -6.46
CA GLY A 234 0.50 -0.28 -5.54
C GLY A 234 1.27 0.37 -4.40
N ALA A 235 1.88 1.52 -4.62
CA ALA A 235 2.65 2.22 -3.59
C ALA A 235 1.78 2.96 -2.57
N ILE A 236 0.72 3.67 -3.00
CA ILE A 236 0.03 4.61 -2.11
C ILE A 236 -1.50 4.49 -2.07
N SER A 237 -2.18 4.03 -3.15
CA SER A 237 -3.64 4.15 -3.26
C SER A 237 -4.40 3.49 -2.12
N ALA A 238 -4.08 2.25 -1.76
CA ALA A 238 -4.74 1.54 -0.66
C ALA A 238 -4.45 2.18 0.71
N ARG A 239 -3.39 2.98 0.84
CA ARG A 239 -3.00 3.63 2.11
C ARG A 239 -3.92 4.78 2.50
N MET A 240 -4.77 5.24 1.58
CA MET A 240 -5.88 6.15 1.90
C MET A 240 -6.86 5.53 2.90
N GLY A 241 -7.01 4.19 2.92
CA GLY A 241 -7.76 3.49 3.96
C GLY A 241 -7.12 3.61 5.35
N LEU A 242 -5.78 3.52 5.44
CA LEU A 242 -5.06 3.75 6.69
C LEU A 242 -5.21 5.20 7.18
N PHE A 243 -5.14 6.18 6.27
CA PHE A 243 -5.42 7.58 6.60
C PHE A 243 -6.82 7.74 7.21
N GLY A 244 -7.84 7.13 6.59
CA GLY A 244 -9.21 7.16 7.12
C GLY A 244 -9.32 6.52 8.52
N LEU A 245 -8.66 5.39 8.75
CA LEU A 245 -8.60 4.75 10.08
C LEU A 245 -7.88 5.63 11.11
N ALA A 246 -6.74 6.23 10.74
CA ALA A 246 -6.00 7.15 11.61
C ALA A 246 -6.84 8.39 11.96
N LEU A 247 -7.53 8.96 10.97
CA LEU A 247 -8.39 10.13 11.17
C LEU A 247 -9.60 9.78 12.03
N VAL A 248 -10.42 8.82 11.63
CA VAL A 248 -11.72 8.60 12.29
C VAL A 248 -11.56 7.79 13.57
N ALA A 249 -10.90 6.62 13.51
CA ALA A 249 -10.83 5.72 14.66
C ALA A 249 -9.88 6.23 15.75
N ILE A 250 -8.71 6.80 15.37
CA ILE A 250 -7.71 7.24 16.36
C ILE A 250 -7.92 8.71 16.76
N LYS A 251 -8.01 9.65 15.77
CA LYS A 251 -8.10 11.08 16.07
C LYS A 251 -9.47 11.50 16.58
N LEU A 252 -10.56 11.14 15.86
CA LEU A 252 -11.90 11.65 16.16
C LEU A 252 -12.61 10.87 17.27
N ILE A 253 -12.52 9.56 17.25
CA ILE A 253 -13.12 8.68 18.27
C ILE A 253 -12.19 8.54 19.47
N GLY A 254 -10.92 8.26 19.23
CA GLY A 254 -9.90 8.05 20.26
C GLY A 254 -9.75 6.60 20.71
N VAL A 255 -8.52 6.24 21.07
CA VAL A 255 -8.14 4.87 21.45
C VAL A 255 -8.95 4.36 22.65
N VAL A 256 -9.20 5.22 23.62
CA VAL A 256 -9.98 4.87 24.83
C VAL A 256 -11.40 4.43 24.46
N GLN A 257 -12.01 5.05 23.47
CA GLN A 257 -13.35 4.69 23.03
C GLN A 257 -13.36 3.36 22.24
N LEU A 258 -12.29 3.05 21.51
CA LEU A 258 -12.13 1.73 20.87
C LEU A 258 -12.00 0.61 21.91
N ASP A 259 -11.35 0.87 23.04
CA ASP A 259 -11.23 -0.09 24.14
C ASP A 259 -12.55 -0.28 24.91
N ARG A 260 -13.46 0.72 24.91
CA ARG A 260 -14.82 0.57 25.47
C ARG A 260 -15.72 -0.37 24.66
N LEU A 261 -15.43 -0.54 23.37
CA LEU A 261 -16.16 -1.46 22.50
C LEU A 261 -15.62 -2.88 22.66
N THR A 262 -16.23 -3.65 23.54
CA THR A 262 -15.79 -4.99 23.92
C THR A 262 -16.73 -6.06 23.36
N LEU A 263 -16.16 -7.22 23.06
CA LEU A 263 -16.84 -8.43 22.63
C LEU A 263 -16.53 -9.59 23.60
N ALA A 264 -17.34 -10.67 23.52
CA ALA A 264 -17.09 -11.89 24.27
C ALA A 264 -16.95 -11.63 25.80
N TRP A 265 -17.98 -11.03 26.41
CA TRP A 265 -17.99 -10.72 27.84
C TRP A 265 -16.78 -9.88 28.31
N GLU A 266 -16.47 -8.83 27.58
CA GLU A 266 -15.39 -7.88 27.87
C GLU A 266 -13.96 -8.44 27.74
N LEU A 267 -13.80 -9.62 27.13
CA LEU A 267 -12.47 -10.24 26.99
C LEU A 267 -11.65 -9.66 25.81
N VAL A 268 -12.30 -9.14 24.77
CA VAL A 268 -11.64 -8.65 23.55
C VAL A 268 -12.20 -7.29 23.19
N SER A 269 -11.35 -6.29 23.10
CA SER A 269 -11.71 -4.96 22.62
C SER A 269 -11.73 -4.91 21.07
N LEU A 270 -12.40 -3.90 20.51
CA LEU A 270 -12.35 -3.67 19.06
C LEU A 270 -10.92 -3.35 18.60
N ARG A 271 -10.12 -2.72 19.43
CA ARG A 271 -8.69 -2.48 19.17
C ARG A 271 -7.93 -3.80 19.04
N ASP A 272 -8.15 -4.76 19.94
CA ASP A 272 -7.55 -6.10 19.85
C ASP A 272 -7.97 -6.83 18.57
N LEU A 273 -9.25 -6.73 18.21
CA LEU A 273 -9.74 -7.31 16.96
C LEU A 273 -9.05 -6.71 15.73
N LEU A 274 -8.86 -5.39 15.70
CA LEU A 274 -8.13 -4.71 14.64
C LEU A 274 -6.65 -5.11 14.61
N ALA A 275 -6.00 -5.27 15.77
CA ALA A 275 -4.62 -5.73 15.87
C ALA A 275 -4.47 -7.16 15.31
N TRP A 276 -5.37 -8.07 15.65
CA TRP A 276 -5.37 -9.41 15.09
C TRP A 276 -5.72 -9.46 13.61
N ALA A 277 -6.68 -8.65 13.15
CA ALA A 277 -6.99 -8.52 11.72
C ALA A 277 -5.77 -8.00 10.94
N ALA A 278 -5.03 -7.04 11.50
CA ALA A 278 -3.79 -6.52 10.95
C ALA A 278 -2.69 -7.59 10.90
N ALA A 279 -2.48 -8.34 11.99
CA ALA A 279 -1.50 -9.41 12.07
C ALA A 279 -1.80 -10.55 11.07
N LEU A 280 -3.04 -10.99 10.97
CA LEU A 280 -3.47 -11.99 9.99
C LEU A 280 -3.32 -11.47 8.56
N THR A 281 -3.61 -10.19 8.32
CA THR A 281 -3.38 -9.53 7.02
C THR A 281 -1.89 -9.49 6.69
N ALA A 282 -1.01 -9.32 7.66
CA ALA A 282 0.42 -9.37 7.42
C ALA A 282 0.89 -10.79 7.03
N ILE A 283 0.34 -11.84 7.65
CA ILE A 283 0.78 -13.23 7.44
C ILE A 283 0.20 -13.83 6.15
N LEU A 284 -1.13 -13.91 6.04
CA LEU A 284 -1.79 -14.76 5.04
C LEU A 284 -1.48 -14.36 3.59
N PRO A 285 -1.59 -13.08 3.20
CA PRO A 285 -1.24 -12.65 1.85
C PRO A 285 0.23 -12.91 1.50
N THR A 286 1.12 -12.83 2.47
CA THR A 286 2.55 -13.11 2.27
C THR A 286 2.80 -14.57 1.87
N TYR A 287 2.11 -15.52 2.47
CA TYR A 287 2.19 -16.93 2.08
C TYR A 287 1.49 -17.21 0.74
N VAL A 288 0.43 -16.47 0.42
CA VAL A 288 -0.16 -16.52 -0.94
C VAL A 288 0.82 -15.98 -1.98
N ALA A 289 1.56 -14.91 -1.67
CA ALA A 289 2.59 -14.35 -2.55
C ALA A 289 3.67 -15.39 -2.92
N MET A 290 4.11 -16.24 -1.98
CA MET A 290 5.08 -17.30 -2.23
C MET A 290 4.64 -18.29 -3.34
N ARG A 291 3.34 -18.46 -3.53
CA ARG A 291 2.78 -19.38 -4.54
C ARG A 291 2.65 -18.76 -5.92
N GLN A 292 2.77 -17.44 -6.03
CA GLN A 292 2.60 -16.75 -7.30
C GLN A 292 3.79 -17.02 -8.22
N ASN A 293 3.51 -17.28 -9.49
CA ASN A 293 4.51 -17.37 -10.55
C ASN A 293 4.55 -16.13 -11.44
N ASP A 294 3.53 -15.28 -11.36
CA ASP A 294 3.54 -13.94 -11.94
C ASP A 294 4.19 -12.95 -10.95
N ALA A 295 5.28 -12.31 -11.39
CA ALA A 295 6.04 -11.37 -10.56
C ALA A 295 5.19 -10.17 -10.09
N ARG A 296 4.22 -9.73 -10.90
CA ARG A 296 3.30 -8.61 -10.58
C ARG A 296 2.34 -9.01 -9.46
N LEU A 297 1.74 -10.20 -9.57
CA LEU A 297 0.84 -10.73 -8.54
C LEU A 297 1.58 -10.98 -7.23
N LEU A 298 2.81 -11.53 -7.28
CA LEU A 298 3.65 -11.74 -6.10
C LEU A 298 3.82 -10.44 -5.32
N LEU A 299 4.24 -9.35 -5.98
CA LEU A 299 4.43 -8.05 -5.33
C LEU A 299 3.11 -7.40 -4.88
N SER A 300 2.03 -7.61 -5.62
CA SER A 300 0.72 -7.04 -5.25
C SER A 300 0.14 -7.73 -4.00
N TRP A 301 0.34 -9.04 -3.82
CA TRP A 301 0.01 -9.75 -2.59
C TRP A 301 0.84 -9.27 -1.39
N HIS A 302 2.13 -8.96 -1.60
CA HIS A 302 2.94 -8.31 -0.56
C HIS A 302 2.38 -6.95 -0.17
N GLY A 303 1.86 -6.19 -1.13
CA GLY A 303 1.21 -4.92 -0.85
C GLY A 303 0.08 -5.02 0.17
N VAL A 304 -0.72 -6.09 0.13
CA VAL A 304 -1.73 -6.38 1.16
C VAL A 304 -1.07 -6.64 2.51
N GLY A 305 -0.08 -7.55 2.55
CA GLY A 305 0.61 -7.90 3.80
C GLY A 305 1.28 -6.72 4.50
N GLN A 306 1.91 -5.82 3.73
CA GLN A 306 2.54 -4.62 4.31
C GLN A 306 1.49 -3.63 4.88
N GLY A 307 0.26 -3.63 4.33
CA GLY A 307 -0.87 -2.94 4.95
C GLY A 307 -1.14 -3.41 6.38
N GLY A 308 -1.08 -4.73 6.59
CA GLY A 308 -1.19 -5.30 7.93
C GLY A 308 -0.16 -4.76 8.93
N PHE A 309 1.12 -4.63 8.53
CA PHE A 309 2.15 -4.03 9.39
C PHE A 309 1.87 -2.57 9.75
N MET A 310 1.39 -1.77 8.78
CA MET A 310 1.05 -0.36 9.03
C MET A 310 -0.09 -0.24 10.04
N LEU A 311 -1.15 -1.01 9.84
CA LEU A 311 -2.29 -1.00 10.77
C LEU A 311 -1.91 -1.54 12.13
N LEU A 312 -1.14 -2.63 12.21
CA LEU A 312 -0.69 -3.23 13.46
C LEU A 312 0.08 -2.21 14.30
N GLY A 313 1.05 -1.48 13.70
CA GLY A 313 1.77 -0.42 14.38
C GLY A 313 0.87 0.72 14.85
N LEU A 314 -0.07 1.16 14.01
CA LEU A 314 -0.97 2.26 14.34
C LEU A 314 -1.91 1.90 15.50
N VAL A 315 -2.43 0.67 15.54
CA VAL A 315 -3.43 0.22 16.52
C VAL A 315 -2.81 -0.07 17.91
N VAL A 316 -1.51 -0.41 17.97
CA VAL A 316 -0.78 -0.48 19.26
C VAL A 316 -0.85 0.86 19.98
N SER A 317 -0.82 1.97 19.23
CA SER A 317 -1.10 3.35 19.68
C SER A 317 -0.11 3.92 20.71
N ASP A 318 0.95 3.20 21.08
CA ASP A 318 2.08 3.79 21.80
C ASP A 318 2.93 4.67 20.87
N SER A 319 3.86 5.45 21.42
CA SER A 319 4.65 6.39 20.62
C SER A 319 5.51 5.69 19.56
N LEU A 320 6.05 4.51 19.89
CA LEU A 320 6.96 3.78 19.01
C LEU A 320 6.20 2.99 17.93
N GLY A 321 5.12 2.28 18.31
CA GLY A 321 4.32 1.48 17.39
C GLY A 321 3.61 2.33 16.36
N SER A 322 2.94 3.40 16.79
CA SER A 322 2.25 4.31 15.90
C SER A 322 3.21 5.04 14.94
N ALA A 323 4.39 5.46 15.44
CA ALA A 323 5.45 6.00 14.58
C ALA A 323 5.95 4.95 13.57
N GLY A 324 6.15 3.70 14.01
CA GLY A 324 6.53 2.59 13.15
C GLY A 324 5.50 2.32 12.04
N GLY A 325 4.20 2.31 12.38
CA GLY A 325 3.12 2.15 11.42
C GLY A 325 3.05 3.27 10.38
N LEU A 326 3.14 4.52 10.83
CA LEU A 326 3.15 5.71 9.95
C LEU A 326 4.43 5.76 9.09
N LEU A 327 5.62 5.57 9.68
CA LEU A 327 6.88 5.52 8.95
C LEU A 327 6.87 4.42 7.89
N HIS A 328 6.19 3.29 8.17
CA HIS A 328 6.08 2.19 7.22
C HIS A 328 5.32 2.57 5.94
N VAL A 329 4.43 3.57 5.99
CA VAL A 329 3.75 4.11 4.78
C VAL A 329 4.78 4.70 3.81
N PHE A 330 5.68 5.56 4.30
CA PHE A 330 6.73 6.17 3.49
C PHE A 330 7.72 5.13 2.97
N ASN A 331 8.19 4.26 3.86
CA ASN A 331 9.15 3.22 3.52
C ASN A 331 8.57 2.28 2.46
N TYR A 332 7.35 1.81 2.68
CA TYR A 332 6.63 0.97 1.73
C TYR A 332 6.44 1.65 0.37
N ALA A 333 5.97 2.89 0.36
CA ALA A 333 5.74 3.61 -0.89
C ALA A 333 7.01 3.71 -1.73
N SER A 334 8.16 3.96 -1.10
CA SER A 334 9.44 4.08 -1.78
C SER A 334 9.91 2.74 -2.38
N TYR A 335 10.03 1.67 -1.59
CA TYR A 335 10.52 0.40 -2.11
C TYR A 335 9.51 -0.37 -2.97
N GLN A 336 8.20 -0.23 -2.73
CA GLN A 336 7.19 -0.87 -3.56
C GLN A 336 7.13 -0.26 -4.97
N ALA A 337 7.28 1.06 -5.07
CA ALA A 337 7.41 1.73 -6.37
C ALA A 337 8.62 1.21 -7.15
N ILE A 338 9.79 1.07 -6.50
CA ILE A 338 11.00 0.49 -7.12
C ILE A 338 10.70 -0.92 -7.64
N LEU A 339 10.13 -1.77 -6.79
CA LEU A 339 9.91 -3.18 -7.11
C LEU A 339 8.95 -3.36 -8.29
N LEU A 340 7.84 -2.64 -8.30
CA LEU A 340 6.88 -2.70 -9.42
C LEU A 340 7.50 -2.10 -10.69
N MET A 341 8.20 -0.97 -10.61
CA MET A 341 8.91 -0.41 -11.76
C MET A 341 9.96 -1.40 -12.30
N ALA A 342 10.73 -2.08 -11.45
CA ALA A 342 11.73 -3.05 -11.85
C ALA A 342 11.11 -4.28 -12.54
N VAL A 343 9.99 -4.81 -12.00
CA VAL A 343 9.24 -5.90 -12.66
C VAL A 343 8.73 -5.46 -14.03
N PHE A 344 8.16 -4.26 -14.14
CA PHE A 344 7.69 -3.75 -15.42
C PHE A 344 8.83 -3.36 -16.39
N ALA A 345 10.03 -3.05 -15.88
CA ALA A 345 11.22 -2.90 -16.71
C ALA A 345 11.68 -4.25 -17.30
N VAL A 346 11.62 -5.31 -16.51
CA VAL A 346 11.87 -6.68 -17.00
C VAL A 346 10.82 -7.05 -18.06
N ILE A 347 9.54 -6.83 -17.80
CA ILE A 347 8.46 -7.10 -18.76
C ILE A 347 8.66 -6.29 -20.06
N HIS A 348 9.07 -5.04 -19.96
CA HIS A 348 9.33 -4.17 -21.12
C HIS A 348 10.41 -4.74 -22.04
N ARG A 349 11.40 -5.46 -21.51
CA ARG A 349 12.51 -6.07 -22.26
C ARG A 349 12.27 -7.53 -22.64
N THR A 350 11.56 -8.29 -21.85
CA THR A 350 11.36 -9.75 -22.04
C THR A 350 9.97 -10.12 -22.56
N GLY A 351 9.00 -9.21 -22.42
CA GLY A 351 7.60 -9.47 -22.79
C GLY A 351 6.84 -10.36 -21.78
N THR A 352 7.45 -10.78 -20.67
CA THR A 352 6.81 -11.72 -19.73
C THR A 352 7.00 -11.33 -18.27
N ALA A 353 5.99 -11.65 -17.44
CA ALA A 353 6.06 -11.57 -15.98
C ALA A 353 6.18 -12.97 -15.33
N ASP A 354 6.13 -14.04 -16.13
CA ASP A 354 6.15 -15.41 -15.64
C ASP A 354 7.55 -15.81 -15.19
N LEU A 355 7.70 -16.04 -13.89
CA LEU A 355 8.96 -16.45 -13.26
C LEU A 355 9.48 -17.81 -13.76
N ASN A 356 8.64 -18.63 -14.39
CA ASN A 356 9.09 -19.86 -15.06
C ASN A 356 9.79 -19.58 -16.40
N ARG A 357 9.56 -18.42 -16.98
CA ARG A 357 10.14 -18.00 -18.27
C ARG A 357 11.25 -16.98 -18.13
N LEU A 358 11.54 -16.50 -16.93
CA LEU A 358 12.63 -15.58 -16.63
C LEU A 358 13.85 -16.34 -16.12
N GLY A 359 14.97 -15.69 -15.90
CA GLY A 359 16.21 -16.22 -15.31
C GLY A 359 17.46 -15.57 -15.89
N GLY A 360 18.54 -15.51 -15.09
CA GLY A 360 19.89 -15.12 -15.53
C GLY A 360 20.06 -13.69 -16.03
N LEU A 361 19.10 -12.80 -15.79
CA LEU A 361 19.11 -11.45 -16.36
C LEU A 361 20.11 -10.48 -15.69
N VAL A 362 20.81 -10.89 -14.63
CA VAL A 362 21.74 -10.01 -13.87
C VAL A 362 22.80 -9.38 -14.76
N ALA A 363 23.37 -10.14 -15.70
CA ALA A 363 24.40 -9.64 -16.62
C ALA A 363 23.81 -8.76 -17.74
N ARG A 364 22.53 -8.88 -18.03
CA ARG A 364 21.82 -8.15 -19.11
C ARG A 364 21.16 -6.87 -18.62
N MET A 365 20.68 -6.87 -17.37
CA MET A 365 19.94 -5.75 -16.75
C MET A 365 20.50 -5.44 -15.34
N PRO A 366 21.79 -5.06 -15.20
CA PRO A 366 22.44 -4.90 -13.91
C PRO A 366 21.88 -3.74 -13.07
N LEU A 367 21.43 -2.64 -13.69
CA LEU A 367 20.83 -1.51 -12.95
C LEU A 367 19.41 -1.85 -12.46
N THR A 368 18.65 -2.57 -13.29
CA THR A 368 17.32 -3.07 -12.88
C THR A 368 17.47 -4.13 -11.78
N PHE A 369 18.49 -5.00 -11.85
CA PHE A 369 18.84 -5.93 -10.78
C PHE A 369 19.16 -5.20 -9.46
N LEU A 370 20.03 -4.18 -9.51
CA LEU A 370 20.37 -3.37 -8.33
C LEU A 370 19.12 -2.72 -7.72
N ALA A 371 18.25 -2.14 -8.55
CA ALA A 371 17.02 -1.53 -8.10
C ALA A 371 16.10 -2.56 -7.43
N MET A 372 15.92 -3.73 -8.04
CA MET A 372 15.13 -4.81 -7.44
C MET A 372 15.75 -5.31 -6.15
N LEU A 373 17.06 -5.49 -6.07
CA LEU A 373 17.77 -5.94 -4.87
C LEU A 373 17.55 -4.98 -3.70
N ILE A 374 17.73 -3.67 -3.91
CA ILE A 374 17.51 -2.65 -2.88
C ILE A 374 16.04 -2.62 -2.44
N GLY A 375 15.11 -2.67 -3.39
CA GLY A 375 13.69 -2.75 -3.09
C GLY A 375 13.32 -3.99 -2.27
N ILE A 376 13.90 -5.14 -2.59
CA ILE A 376 13.70 -6.41 -1.87
C ILE A 376 14.25 -6.34 -0.44
N ILE A 377 15.45 -5.79 -0.24
CA ILE A 377 16.04 -5.62 1.09
C ILE A 377 15.15 -4.68 1.92
N GLY A 378 14.63 -3.60 1.32
CA GLY A 378 13.66 -2.70 1.94
C GLY A 378 12.36 -3.42 2.34
N LEU A 379 11.75 -4.18 1.43
CA LEU A 379 10.52 -4.93 1.67
C LEU A 379 10.71 -6.02 2.73
N ALA A 380 11.82 -6.74 2.69
CA ALA A 380 12.17 -7.75 3.70
C ALA A 380 12.38 -7.13 5.08
N GLY A 381 12.74 -5.84 5.13
CA GLY A 381 13.05 -5.14 6.38
C GLY A 381 14.41 -5.55 6.93
N LEU A 382 15.42 -5.54 6.08
CA LEU A 382 16.80 -5.83 6.45
C LEU A 382 17.64 -4.53 6.45
N PRO A 383 18.57 -4.36 7.42
CA PRO A 383 19.45 -3.22 7.42
C PRO A 383 20.39 -3.26 6.19
N PRO A 384 20.82 -2.12 5.66
CA PRO A 384 20.60 -0.76 6.16
C PRO A 384 19.40 -0.05 5.52
N MET A 385 18.45 -0.76 4.90
CA MET A 385 17.32 -0.13 4.20
C MET A 385 16.20 0.31 5.17
N ASN A 386 15.42 1.29 4.73
CA ASN A 386 14.42 1.97 5.54
C ASN A 386 13.31 1.05 6.10
N GLY A 387 12.95 -0.02 5.39
CA GLY A 387 11.95 -0.98 5.86
C GLY A 387 12.31 -1.66 7.18
N PHE A 388 13.61 -1.80 7.49
CA PHE A 388 14.08 -2.33 8.77
C PHE A 388 13.65 -1.44 9.94
N VAL A 389 13.82 -0.14 9.83
CA VAL A 389 13.54 0.82 10.91
C VAL A 389 12.08 0.73 11.34
N SER A 390 11.15 0.85 10.41
CA SER A 390 9.72 0.82 10.72
C SER A 390 9.25 -0.52 11.27
N LYS A 391 9.75 -1.64 10.73
CA LYS A 391 9.44 -2.98 11.27
C LYS A 391 10.01 -3.17 12.67
N TRP A 392 11.27 -2.74 12.90
CA TRP A 392 11.89 -2.80 14.23
C TRP A 392 11.06 -2.02 15.26
N MET A 393 10.58 -0.82 14.90
CA MET A 393 9.75 -0.01 15.79
C MET A 393 8.45 -0.74 16.16
N VAL A 394 7.76 -1.34 15.18
CA VAL A 394 6.54 -2.13 15.44
C VAL A 394 6.86 -3.35 16.30
N TYR A 395 7.93 -4.09 16.02
CA TYR A 395 8.32 -5.25 16.84
C TYR A 395 8.63 -4.86 18.27
N ARG A 396 9.39 -3.78 18.45
CA ARG A 396 9.77 -3.29 19.77
C ARG A 396 8.53 -2.88 20.56
N ALA A 397 7.61 -2.14 19.94
CA ALA A 397 6.34 -1.75 20.55
C ALA A 397 5.52 -2.96 21.01
N LEU A 398 5.36 -3.98 20.15
CA LEU A 398 4.63 -5.20 20.53
C LEU A 398 5.23 -5.94 21.72
N VAL A 399 6.57 -5.92 21.85
CA VAL A 399 7.26 -6.54 23.00
C VAL A 399 7.08 -5.69 24.25
N THR A 400 7.22 -4.36 24.16
CA THR A 400 7.10 -3.47 25.32
C THR A 400 5.67 -3.36 25.86
N GLU A 401 4.68 -3.45 24.96
CA GLU A 401 3.24 -3.44 25.33
C GLU A 401 2.73 -4.84 25.77
N GLY A 402 3.62 -5.82 25.88
CA GLY A 402 3.23 -7.16 26.36
C GLY A 402 2.36 -7.96 25.40
N MET A 403 2.52 -7.78 24.08
CA MET A 403 1.76 -8.45 23.02
C MET A 403 2.59 -9.54 22.30
N PRO A 404 3.11 -10.58 23.00
CA PRO A 404 4.09 -11.52 22.43
C PRO A 404 3.53 -12.34 21.24
N LEU A 405 2.24 -12.66 21.24
CA LEU A 405 1.63 -13.42 20.14
C LEU A 405 1.54 -12.60 18.84
N LEU A 406 1.23 -11.31 18.94
CA LEU A 406 1.25 -10.40 17.79
C LEU A 406 2.67 -10.15 17.28
N PHE A 407 3.66 -10.10 18.18
CA PHE A 407 5.08 -10.05 17.82
C PHE A 407 5.49 -11.30 17.03
N VAL A 408 5.16 -12.51 17.52
CA VAL A 408 5.44 -13.77 16.79
C VAL A 408 4.75 -13.76 15.42
N ALA A 409 3.51 -13.33 15.34
CA ALA A 409 2.77 -13.21 14.09
C ALA A 409 3.48 -12.28 13.09
N ALA A 410 3.95 -11.13 13.54
CA ALA A 410 4.69 -10.17 12.72
C ALA A 410 6.05 -10.74 12.23
N VAL A 411 6.77 -11.47 13.07
CA VAL A 411 8.02 -12.16 12.69
C VAL A 411 7.76 -13.27 11.65
N ILE A 412 6.72 -14.09 11.84
CA ILE A 412 6.31 -15.11 10.86
C ILE A 412 6.00 -14.49 9.48
N SER A 413 5.32 -13.35 9.47
CA SER A 413 5.05 -12.62 8.22
C SER A 413 6.35 -12.15 7.54
N THR A 414 7.30 -11.65 8.32
CA THR A 414 8.59 -11.21 7.75
C THR A 414 9.40 -12.37 7.19
N LEU A 415 9.41 -13.53 7.86
CA LEU A 415 10.04 -14.73 7.34
C LEU A 415 9.43 -15.15 6.00
N GLY A 416 8.09 -15.17 5.88
CA GLY A 416 7.42 -15.44 4.62
C GLY A 416 7.75 -14.42 3.52
N THR A 417 7.92 -13.14 3.90
CA THR A 417 8.36 -12.09 2.98
C THR A 417 9.75 -12.39 2.41
N ILE A 418 10.74 -12.70 3.27
CA ILE A 418 12.11 -13.01 2.85
C ILE A 418 12.13 -14.18 1.85
N LEU A 419 11.38 -15.25 2.16
CA LEU A 419 11.32 -16.42 1.27
C LEU A 419 10.73 -16.08 -0.10
N SER A 420 9.61 -15.35 -0.15
CA SER A 420 8.94 -15.05 -1.42
C SER A 420 9.73 -14.08 -2.30
N VAL A 421 10.40 -13.07 -1.72
CA VAL A 421 11.21 -12.13 -2.49
C VAL A 421 12.54 -12.75 -2.95
N TYR A 422 13.06 -13.75 -2.21
CA TYR A 422 14.17 -14.55 -2.70
C TYR A 422 13.79 -15.31 -3.99
N LYS A 423 12.60 -15.94 -4.02
CA LYS A 423 12.05 -16.56 -5.24
C LYS A 423 11.98 -15.56 -6.40
N LEU A 424 11.47 -14.34 -6.14
CA LEU A 424 11.38 -13.28 -7.16
C LEU A 424 12.76 -12.91 -7.72
N LEU A 425 13.74 -12.63 -6.84
CA LEU A 425 15.09 -12.23 -7.25
C LEU A 425 15.81 -13.36 -8.00
N HIS A 426 15.78 -14.57 -7.42
CA HIS A 426 16.47 -15.73 -7.99
C HIS A 426 15.94 -16.05 -9.38
N ASN A 427 14.62 -16.18 -9.52
CA ASN A 427 14.02 -16.62 -10.78
C ASN A 427 14.01 -15.53 -11.87
N THR A 428 14.19 -14.27 -11.50
CA THR A 428 14.31 -13.19 -12.49
C THR A 428 15.76 -12.96 -12.92
N PHE A 429 16.69 -12.91 -11.97
CA PHE A 429 18.04 -12.40 -12.25
C PHE A 429 19.17 -13.41 -12.07
N LEU A 430 19.07 -14.36 -11.10
CA LEU A 430 20.20 -15.18 -10.68
C LEU A 430 20.19 -16.59 -11.27
N GLY A 431 19.09 -17.04 -11.80
CA GLY A 431 18.99 -18.39 -12.36
C GLY A 431 19.56 -18.50 -13.76
N GLN A 432 19.16 -19.57 -14.45
CA GLN A 432 19.59 -19.86 -15.81
C GLN A 432 19.08 -18.82 -16.82
N LEU A 433 20.00 -18.26 -17.63
CA LEU A 433 19.62 -17.39 -18.73
C LEU A 433 18.94 -18.19 -19.84
N ARG A 434 17.76 -17.74 -20.25
CA ARG A 434 17.02 -18.35 -21.36
C ARG A 434 17.58 -17.87 -22.70
N LEU A 435 17.58 -18.76 -23.70
CA LEU A 435 18.00 -18.43 -25.06
C LEU A 435 17.20 -17.27 -25.66
N GLU A 436 15.88 -17.25 -25.40
CA GLU A 436 15.00 -16.15 -25.86
C GLU A 436 15.38 -14.77 -25.28
N HIS A 437 16.18 -14.73 -24.19
CA HIS A 437 16.59 -13.52 -23.50
C HIS A 437 18.08 -13.15 -23.69
N GLU A 438 18.82 -13.87 -24.51
CA GLU A 438 20.25 -13.58 -24.74
C GLU A 438 20.52 -12.16 -25.28
N GLN A 439 19.60 -11.64 -26.10
CA GLN A 439 19.70 -10.32 -26.71
C GLN A 439 19.09 -9.20 -25.87
N VAL A 440 18.56 -9.52 -24.67
CA VAL A 440 17.99 -8.52 -23.76
C VAL A 440 19.08 -7.55 -23.32
N ARG A 441 18.72 -6.26 -23.27
CA ARG A 441 19.56 -5.15 -22.82
C ARG A 441 18.89 -4.45 -21.64
N GLU A 442 19.67 -3.63 -20.93
CA GLU A 442 19.18 -2.80 -19.82
C GLU A 442 17.96 -1.96 -20.23
N ALA A 443 17.11 -1.66 -19.25
CA ALA A 443 15.97 -0.76 -19.42
C ALA A 443 16.46 0.66 -19.79
N PRO A 444 15.64 1.45 -20.52
CA PRO A 444 16.00 2.81 -20.89
C PRO A 444 16.26 3.72 -19.68
N TRP A 445 17.11 4.73 -19.84
CA TRP A 445 17.42 5.68 -18.75
C TRP A 445 16.20 6.37 -18.15
N SER A 446 15.17 6.63 -18.96
CA SER A 446 13.90 7.17 -18.46
C SER A 446 13.19 6.27 -17.45
N MET A 447 13.46 4.96 -17.49
CA MET A 447 12.92 3.98 -16.55
C MET A 447 13.89 3.73 -15.39
N THR A 448 15.22 3.64 -15.67
CA THR A 448 16.21 3.31 -14.64
C THR A 448 16.48 4.47 -13.69
N ILE A 449 16.55 5.74 -14.17
CA ILE A 449 16.82 6.89 -13.31
C ILE A 449 15.79 7.03 -12.17
N PRO A 450 14.46 7.01 -12.40
CA PRO A 450 13.48 7.06 -11.32
C PRO A 450 13.67 5.95 -10.29
N MET A 451 13.95 4.72 -10.73
CA MET A 451 14.20 3.60 -9.82
C MET A 451 15.46 3.82 -8.98
N LEU A 452 16.57 4.26 -9.59
CA LEU A 452 17.84 4.50 -8.88
C LEU A 452 17.73 5.68 -7.89
N LEU A 453 17.00 6.74 -8.23
CA LEU A 453 16.73 7.83 -7.30
C LEU A 453 15.93 7.36 -6.09
N LEU A 454 14.92 6.52 -6.29
CA LEU A 454 14.19 5.90 -5.20
C LEU A 454 15.08 4.95 -4.37
N CYS A 455 16.04 4.25 -5.00
CA CYS A 455 17.03 3.44 -4.27
C CYS A 455 17.86 4.31 -3.32
N VAL A 456 18.26 5.50 -3.76
CA VAL A 456 18.96 6.47 -2.90
C VAL A 456 18.06 6.90 -1.74
N VAL A 457 16.78 7.19 -2.00
CA VAL A 457 15.82 7.51 -0.93
C VAL A 457 15.72 6.38 0.09
N VAL A 458 15.52 5.13 -0.37
CA VAL A 458 15.40 3.95 0.52
C VAL A 458 16.66 3.75 1.37
N PHE A 459 17.84 3.93 0.79
CA PHE A 459 19.10 3.79 1.50
C PHE A 459 19.34 4.94 2.49
N VAL A 460 19.23 6.19 2.03
CA VAL A 460 19.49 7.38 2.87
C VAL A 460 18.53 7.44 4.06
N THR A 461 17.24 7.21 3.83
CA THR A 461 16.25 7.20 4.91
C THR A 461 16.31 5.94 5.78
N GLY A 462 16.98 4.89 5.32
CA GLY A 462 17.31 3.72 6.11
C GLY A 462 18.48 3.97 7.07
N VAL A 463 19.53 4.66 6.60
CA VAL A 463 20.70 5.02 7.41
C VAL A 463 20.41 6.20 8.35
N ALA A 464 19.67 7.19 7.87
CA ALA A 464 19.31 8.40 8.61
C ALA A 464 17.78 8.62 8.65
N PRO A 465 17.02 7.76 9.37
CA PRO A 465 15.56 7.86 9.44
C PRO A 465 15.08 9.16 10.11
N GLY A 466 15.93 9.83 10.89
CA GLY A 466 15.68 11.15 11.44
C GLY A 466 15.41 12.25 10.39
N LEU A 467 15.63 11.98 9.10
CA LEU A 467 15.19 12.87 8.02
C LEU A 467 13.67 12.81 7.78
N VAL A 468 13.01 11.71 8.16
CA VAL A 468 11.58 11.48 7.95
C VAL A 468 10.81 11.50 9.29
N LEU A 469 11.41 11.05 10.37
CA LEU A 469 10.79 10.94 11.70
C LEU A 469 10.20 12.26 12.24
N PRO A 470 10.74 13.46 11.98
CA PRO A 470 10.09 14.71 12.39
C PRO A 470 8.67 14.84 11.84
N PHE A 471 8.45 14.49 10.56
CA PHE A 471 7.14 14.57 9.92
C PHE A 471 6.18 13.49 10.45
N VAL A 472 6.72 12.32 10.81
CA VAL A 472 5.95 11.26 11.49
C VAL A 472 5.52 11.71 12.89
N ALA A 473 6.40 12.35 13.65
CA ALA A 473 6.09 12.88 14.97
C ALA A 473 5.00 13.97 14.91
N GLU A 474 5.05 14.85 13.91
CA GLU A 474 3.98 15.84 13.68
C GLU A 474 2.65 15.17 13.29
N ALA A 475 2.70 14.13 12.45
CA ALA A 475 1.51 13.35 12.11
C ALA A 475 0.91 12.65 13.36
N GLN A 476 1.74 12.12 14.27
CA GLN A 476 1.27 11.57 15.56
C GLN A 476 0.57 12.62 16.41
N ARG A 477 1.17 13.82 16.56
CA ARG A 477 0.52 14.94 17.27
C ARG A 477 -0.82 15.32 16.66
N ALA A 478 -0.89 15.34 15.32
CA ALA A 478 -2.13 15.68 14.61
C ALA A 478 -3.28 14.71 14.86
N ILE A 479 -2.99 13.46 15.22
CA ILE A 479 -3.98 12.44 15.57
C ILE A 479 -4.13 12.21 17.07
N GLY A 480 -3.53 13.06 17.91
CA GLY A 480 -3.66 13.00 19.37
C GLY A 480 -2.82 11.92 20.03
N LEU A 481 -1.83 11.34 19.34
CA LEU A 481 -0.90 10.36 19.91
C LEU A 481 0.40 11.02 20.38
N MET A 482 1.07 10.36 21.33
CA MET A 482 2.36 10.80 21.84
C MET A 482 3.43 10.67 20.73
N PRO A 483 4.14 11.75 20.38
CA PRO A 483 5.16 11.69 19.35
C PRO A 483 6.37 10.87 19.79
N VAL A 484 7.00 10.21 18.82
CA VAL A 484 8.25 9.47 19.06
C VAL A 484 9.42 10.44 19.28
N ASN A 485 10.32 10.08 20.19
CA ASN A 485 11.62 10.75 20.33
C ASN A 485 12.58 10.18 19.28
N TYR A 486 13.25 11.06 18.56
CA TYR A 486 14.11 10.68 17.44
C TYR A 486 15.45 11.39 17.45
N ILE A 487 16.45 10.72 16.89
CA ILE A 487 17.75 11.26 16.52
C ILE A 487 17.96 11.12 15.01
N LEU A 488 19.01 11.71 14.47
CA LEU A 488 19.28 11.59 13.03
C LEU A 488 19.38 10.12 12.60
N GLY A 489 20.05 9.28 13.37
CA GLY A 489 20.24 7.86 13.09
C GLY A 489 19.03 6.97 13.43
N GLY A 490 18.00 7.49 14.13
CA GLY A 490 16.90 6.62 14.53
C GLY A 490 16.01 7.14 15.64
N VAL A 491 15.74 6.29 16.61
CA VAL A 491 14.81 6.58 17.70
C VAL A 491 15.43 6.29 19.07
N GLU A 492 15.01 7.07 20.06
CA GLU A 492 15.34 6.86 21.47
C GLU A 492 14.06 6.59 22.26
N SER A 493 14.09 5.60 23.14
CA SER A 493 13.00 5.32 24.06
C SER A 493 13.57 4.87 25.41
N ALA A 494 12.75 4.94 26.48
CA ALA A 494 13.13 4.45 27.81
C ALA A 494 13.49 2.94 27.79
N ALA A 495 12.95 2.19 26.86
CA ALA A 495 13.21 0.76 26.68
C ALA A 495 14.41 0.45 25.77
N GLY A 496 15.20 1.45 25.38
CA GLY A 496 16.34 1.35 24.48
C GLY A 496 16.09 2.05 23.14
N GLY A 497 17.17 2.35 22.42
CA GLY A 497 17.14 3.07 21.14
C GLY A 497 17.60 2.22 19.97
N LEU A 498 17.40 2.76 18.76
CA LEU A 498 17.97 2.28 17.51
C LEU A 498 18.74 3.41 16.87
N ASP A 499 20.01 3.19 16.56
CA ASP A 499 20.84 4.09 15.77
C ASP A 499 21.34 3.37 14.51
N MET A 500 20.72 3.69 13.38
CA MET A 500 21.01 3.07 12.09
C MET A 500 22.35 3.49 11.50
N ILE A 501 22.89 4.65 11.91
CA ILE A 501 24.21 5.07 11.47
C ILE A 501 25.24 4.08 12.03
N TRP A 502 25.17 3.75 13.32
CA TRP A 502 26.05 2.75 13.93
C TRP A 502 25.79 1.34 13.38
N VAL A 503 24.53 0.93 13.22
CA VAL A 503 24.21 -0.37 12.63
C VAL A 503 24.80 -0.49 11.24
N THR A 504 24.68 0.55 10.42
CA THR A 504 25.21 0.59 9.06
C THR A 504 26.74 0.59 9.07
N ALA A 505 27.36 1.38 9.94
CA ALA A 505 28.82 1.44 10.06
C ALA A 505 29.40 0.07 10.45
N VAL A 506 28.82 -0.62 11.44
CA VAL A 506 29.26 -1.96 11.86
C VAL A 506 29.07 -2.97 10.73
N LEU A 507 27.94 -2.92 10.01
CA LEU A 507 27.65 -3.80 8.88
C LEU A 507 28.71 -3.64 7.77
N PHE A 508 28.97 -2.40 7.33
CA PHE A 508 29.94 -2.14 6.28
C PHE A 508 31.39 -2.39 6.74
N ALA A 509 31.71 -2.11 8.01
CA ALA A 509 33.01 -2.47 8.58
C ALA A 509 33.22 -3.99 8.56
N GLY A 510 32.20 -4.77 8.94
CA GLY A 510 32.23 -6.23 8.87
C GLY A 510 32.44 -6.76 7.45
N PHE A 511 31.71 -6.22 6.46
CA PHE A 511 31.93 -6.54 5.06
C PHE A 511 33.34 -6.12 4.57
N GLY A 512 33.82 -4.94 4.95
CA GLY A 512 35.14 -4.44 4.59
C GLY A 512 36.26 -5.31 5.18
N ILE A 513 36.17 -5.67 6.46
CA ILE A 513 37.10 -6.59 7.12
C ILE A 513 37.06 -7.98 6.47
N GLY A 514 35.86 -8.51 6.20
CA GLY A 514 35.72 -9.79 5.51
C GLY A 514 36.33 -9.80 4.12
N ALA A 515 36.09 -8.74 3.34
CA ALA A 515 36.71 -8.55 2.02
C ALA A 515 38.23 -8.42 2.10
N LEU A 516 38.74 -7.68 3.09
CA LEU A 516 40.18 -7.53 3.33
C LEU A 516 40.83 -8.86 3.69
N LEU A 517 40.24 -9.62 4.61
CA LEU A 517 40.71 -10.94 5.00
C LEU A 517 40.69 -11.91 3.81
N PHE A 518 39.62 -11.91 3.03
CA PHE A 518 39.54 -12.71 1.80
C PHE A 518 40.64 -12.33 0.80
N TYR A 519 40.89 -11.04 0.61
CA TYR A 519 41.93 -10.54 -0.29
C TYR A 519 43.35 -10.91 0.18
N LEU A 520 43.61 -10.81 1.51
CA LEU A 520 44.93 -11.08 2.09
C LEU A 520 45.21 -12.60 2.21
N MET A 521 44.20 -13.40 2.58
CA MET A 521 44.36 -14.82 2.92
C MET A 521 43.83 -15.75 1.83
N GLY A 522 42.99 -15.26 0.91
CA GLY A 522 42.38 -16.05 -0.16
C GLY A 522 43.37 -16.33 -1.31
N GLY A 523 43.25 -17.50 -1.91
CA GLY A 523 43.97 -17.81 -3.15
C GLY A 523 43.57 -16.81 -4.25
N ARG A 524 44.57 -16.19 -4.89
CA ARG A 524 44.38 -15.19 -5.95
C ARG A 524 43.82 -15.79 -7.24
N SER A 525 42.64 -16.39 -7.20
CA SER A 525 41.92 -16.75 -8.42
C SER A 525 41.45 -15.47 -9.11
N ARG A 526 42.07 -15.06 -10.20
CA ARG A 526 41.66 -13.91 -11.00
C ARG A 526 40.41 -14.17 -11.84
N ARG A 527 39.90 -15.38 -11.86
CA ARG A 527 38.73 -15.77 -12.64
C ARG A 527 37.77 -16.55 -11.74
N VAL A 528 36.63 -15.95 -11.45
CA VAL A 528 35.47 -16.68 -10.94
C VAL A 528 34.79 -17.29 -12.16
N HIS A 529 34.82 -18.61 -12.27
CA HIS A 529 34.03 -19.31 -13.26
C HIS A 529 32.63 -19.48 -12.69
N GLN A 530 31.65 -18.87 -13.33
CA GLN A 530 30.25 -19.19 -13.06
C GLN A 530 29.99 -20.55 -13.72
N LEU A 531 29.96 -21.58 -12.92
CA LEU A 531 29.62 -22.92 -13.38
C LEU A 531 28.10 -23.09 -13.34
N ASP A 532 27.59 -23.91 -14.26
CA ASP A 532 26.19 -24.32 -14.25
C ASP A 532 25.84 -25.12 -12.98
N ASN A 533 24.55 -25.22 -12.69
CA ASN A 533 24.09 -26.02 -11.57
C ASN A 533 24.59 -27.47 -11.67
N TYR A 534 24.94 -28.08 -10.53
CA TYR A 534 25.31 -29.46 -10.51
C TYR A 534 24.16 -30.38 -11.00
N ALA A 535 24.39 -31.09 -12.07
CA ALA A 535 23.41 -31.93 -12.76
C ALA A 535 23.72 -33.43 -12.69
N GLY A 536 24.45 -33.87 -11.67
CA GLY A 536 24.73 -35.31 -11.47
C GLY A 536 25.53 -35.95 -12.61
N GLY A 537 26.39 -35.19 -13.30
CA GLY A 537 27.19 -35.66 -14.42
C GLY A 537 26.53 -35.52 -15.81
N HIS A 538 25.33 -34.98 -15.90
CA HIS A 538 24.71 -34.63 -17.17
C HIS A 538 25.24 -33.27 -17.68
N PHE A 539 25.44 -33.16 -18.98
CA PHE A 539 25.77 -31.87 -19.60
C PHE A 539 24.54 -30.98 -19.59
N LEU A 540 24.67 -29.79 -19.00
CA LEU A 540 23.64 -28.74 -19.03
C LEU A 540 23.75 -27.99 -20.37
N THR A 541 22.72 -28.08 -21.19
CA THR A 541 22.61 -27.32 -22.44
C THR A 541 21.61 -26.19 -22.26
N ALA A 542 21.79 -25.08 -22.97
CA ALA A 542 20.98 -23.87 -22.80
C ALA A 542 19.50 -24.06 -23.21
N ASP A 543 19.20 -25.09 -23.96
CA ASP A 543 17.84 -25.47 -24.42
C ASP A 543 17.06 -26.25 -23.36
N VAL A 544 17.74 -26.84 -22.35
CA VAL A 544 17.08 -27.57 -21.28
C VAL A 544 16.82 -26.66 -20.07
N GLN A 545 15.58 -26.65 -19.61
CA GLN A 545 15.19 -25.87 -18.45
C GLN A 545 15.47 -26.62 -17.15
N TYR A 546 16.39 -26.10 -16.33
CA TYR A 546 16.75 -26.67 -15.02
C TYR A 546 16.16 -25.88 -13.85
N GLN A 547 15.52 -24.74 -14.11
CA GLN A 547 14.97 -23.86 -13.11
C GLN A 547 13.48 -23.70 -13.31
N TYR A 548 12.71 -23.85 -12.22
CA TYR A 548 11.27 -23.71 -12.20
C TYR A 548 10.84 -22.81 -11.04
N SER A 549 9.85 -21.98 -11.28
CA SER A 549 9.15 -21.24 -10.24
C SER A 549 8.07 -22.09 -9.55
N ASP A 550 7.48 -23.03 -10.30
CA ASP A 550 6.52 -23.98 -9.77
C ASP A 550 7.16 -24.88 -8.70
N ASN A 551 6.45 -25.05 -7.59
CA ASN A 551 6.91 -25.85 -6.45
C ASN A 551 8.27 -25.42 -5.86
N PHE A 552 8.67 -24.15 -6.03
CA PHE A 552 9.95 -23.62 -5.54
C PHE A 552 10.21 -23.93 -4.06
N TYR A 553 9.17 -23.94 -3.24
CA TYR A 553 9.20 -24.32 -1.82
C TYR A 553 8.38 -25.59 -1.54
N ALA A 554 8.49 -26.62 -2.37
CA ALA A 554 7.66 -27.84 -2.28
C ALA A 554 7.65 -28.47 -0.88
N GLY A 555 8.81 -28.63 -0.23
CA GLY A 555 8.92 -29.20 1.11
C GLY A 555 8.23 -28.38 2.20
N LEU A 556 8.36 -27.04 2.16
CA LEU A 556 7.67 -26.14 3.08
C LEU A 556 6.15 -26.15 2.82
N MET A 557 5.76 -26.05 1.55
CA MET A 557 4.35 -26.05 1.16
C MET A 557 3.66 -27.38 1.48
N HIS A 558 4.36 -28.52 1.37
CA HIS A 558 3.83 -29.81 1.78
C HIS A 558 3.47 -29.85 3.28
N ARG A 559 4.30 -29.27 4.14
CA ARG A 559 4.06 -29.18 5.59
C ARG A 559 2.95 -28.19 5.96
N ILE A 560 2.82 -27.08 5.23
CA ILE A 560 1.83 -26.03 5.49
C ILE A 560 0.46 -26.39 4.85
N ARG A 561 0.46 -27.19 3.77
CA ARG A 561 -0.73 -27.53 2.99
C ARG A 561 -1.93 -28.07 3.80
N PRO A 562 -1.77 -28.95 4.80
CA PRO A 562 -2.90 -29.42 5.60
C PRO A 562 -3.60 -28.29 6.33
N TRP A 563 -2.82 -27.35 6.89
CA TRP A 563 -3.33 -26.18 7.60
C TRP A 563 -3.94 -25.14 6.64
N TYR A 564 -3.31 -24.91 5.50
CA TYR A 564 -3.71 -23.91 4.52
C TYR A 564 -4.97 -24.33 3.72
N ARG A 565 -5.05 -25.58 3.26
CA ARG A 565 -6.21 -26.07 2.50
C ARG A 565 -7.46 -26.26 3.35
N GLY A 566 -7.31 -26.70 4.59
CA GLY A 566 -8.45 -27.00 5.47
C GLY A 566 -9.13 -25.73 6.01
N SER A 567 -8.32 -24.79 6.55
CA SER A 567 -8.85 -23.65 7.30
C SER A 567 -9.06 -22.39 6.45
N PHE A 568 -8.11 -22.06 5.57
CA PHE A 568 -8.14 -20.79 4.85
C PHE A 568 -8.87 -20.86 3.50
N ALA A 569 -8.75 -21.96 2.78
CA ALA A 569 -9.50 -22.13 1.54
C ALA A 569 -11.01 -22.21 1.80
N TRP A 570 -11.41 -22.79 2.95
CA TRP A 570 -12.79 -22.79 3.38
C TRP A 570 -13.28 -21.35 3.72
N ALA A 571 -12.49 -20.59 4.48
CA ALA A 571 -12.84 -19.22 4.84
C ALA A 571 -12.92 -18.31 3.60
N GLU A 572 -11.99 -18.46 2.66
CA GLU A 572 -12.00 -17.74 1.39
C GLU A 572 -13.23 -18.13 0.54
N ALA A 573 -13.53 -19.43 0.43
CA ALA A 573 -14.71 -19.92 -0.28
C ALA A 573 -16.02 -19.46 0.36
N ALA A 574 -16.10 -19.48 1.69
CA ALA A 574 -17.26 -18.98 2.44
C ALA A 574 -17.47 -17.47 2.21
N LEU A 575 -16.39 -16.68 2.22
CA LEU A 575 -16.45 -15.25 1.93
C LEU A 575 -16.88 -14.97 0.49
N VAL A 576 -16.28 -15.68 -0.49
CA VAL A 576 -16.66 -15.57 -1.91
C VAL A 576 -18.13 -15.98 -2.12
N SER A 577 -18.57 -17.03 -1.43
CA SER A 577 -19.98 -17.46 -1.47
C SER A 577 -20.90 -16.41 -0.86
N ALA A 578 -20.56 -15.83 0.29
CA ALA A 578 -21.31 -14.75 0.92
C ALA A 578 -21.39 -13.50 0.04
N LEU A 579 -20.26 -13.09 -0.54
CA LEU A 579 -20.22 -11.97 -1.51
C LEU A 579 -21.01 -12.29 -2.78
N GLY A 580 -20.96 -13.54 -3.25
CA GLY A 580 -21.79 -14.04 -4.35
C GLY A 580 -23.29 -13.98 -4.05
N ALA A 581 -23.69 -14.37 -2.84
CA ALA A 581 -25.07 -14.27 -2.38
C ALA A 581 -25.54 -12.81 -2.30
N VAL A 582 -24.72 -11.92 -1.74
CA VAL A 582 -24.99 -10.46 -1.72
C VAL A 582 -25.09 -9.91 -3.15
N SER A 583 -24.18 -10.31 -4.04
CA SER A 583 -24.22 -9.92 -5.46
C SER A 583 -25.48 -10.44 -6.16
N THR A 584 -25.93 -11.66 -5.85
CA THR A 584 -27.16 -12.25 -6.41
C THR A 584 -28.41 -11.54 -5.89
N LEU A 585 -28.42 -11.21 -4.60
CA LEU A 585 -29.46 -10.38 -4.00
C LEU A 585 -29.48 -8.97 -4.63
N ALA A 586 -28.32 -8.35 -4.79
CA ALA A 586 -28.20 -7.04 -5.45
C ALA A 586 -28.65 -7.10 -6.92
N ARG A 587 -28.29 -8.17 -7.66
CA ARG A 587 -28.80 -8.38 -9.03
C ARG A 587 -30.32 -8.56 -9.08
N GLY A 588 -30.88 -9.39 -8.20
CA GLY A 588 -32.32 -9.53 -8.06
C GLY A 588 -33.01 -8.21 -7.75
N PHE A 589 -32.33 -7.38 -6.93
CA PHE A 589 -32.79 -6.03 -6.59
C PHE A 589 -32.80 -5.09 -7.82
N PHE A 590 -31.74 -5.09 -8.64
CA PHE A 590 -31.61 -4.16 -9.77
C PHE A 590 -32.19 -4.65 -11.08
N GLU A 591 -32.24 -5.97 -11.31
CA GLU A 591 -32.65 -6.54 -12.61
C GLU A 591 -34.12 -7.02 -12.64
N GLN A 592 -34.70 -7.40 -11.49
CA GLN A 592 -36.02 -8.06 -11.44
C GLN A 592 -37.10 -7.26 -10.71
N ALA A 593 -36.75 -6.18 -10.02
CA ALA A 593 -37.72 -5.45 -9.23
C ALA A 593 -38.23 -4.19 -9.92
N ASN A 594 -39.53 -4.09 -10.03
CA ASN A 594 -40.19 -2.83 -10.37
C ASN A 594 -39.80 -1.77 -9.33
N PRO A 595 -39.20 -0.64 -9.72
CA PRO A 595 -38.77 0.43 -8.82
C PRO A 595 -39.85 0.86 -7.81
N ALA A 596 -41.12 0.76 -8.19
CA ALA A 596 -42.24 1.06 -7.32
C ALA A 596 -42.39 0.11 -6.12
N HIS A 597 -42.10 -1.19 -6.27
CA HIS A 597 -42.15 -2.16 -5.17
C HIS A 597 -41.04 -1.87 -4.14
N TRP A 598 -39.88 -1.46 -4.56
CA TRP A 598 -38.75 -1.16 -3.66
C TRP A 598 -38.90 0.19 -2.97
N ALA A 599 -39.47 1.17 -3.66
CA ALA A 599 -39.87 2.42 -3.01
C ALA A 599 -40.91 2.14 -1.92
N LEU A 600 -41.83 1.22 -2.16
CA LEU A 600 -42.84 0.80 -1.15
C LEU A 600 -42.16 0.08 0.03
N VAL A 601 -41.28 -0.89 -0.20
CA VAL A 601 -40.55 -1.61 0.86
C VAL A 601 -39.66 -0.65 1.65
N GLY A 602 -38.92 0.23 0.97
CA GLY A 602 -38.06 1.24 1.60
C GLY A 602 -38.86 2.23 2.47
N THR A 603 -39.96 2.74 1.94
CA THR A 603 -40.84 3.64 2.71
C THR A 603 -41.51 2.88 3.88
N THR A 604 -41.91 1.64 3.71
CA THR A 604 -42.49 0.84 4.79
C THR A 604 -41.49 0.57 5.92
N LEU A 605 -40.23 0.23 5.59
CA LEU A 605 -39.15 0.03 6.55
C LEU A 605 -38.78 1.32 7.29
N ILE A 606 -38.68 2.43 6.56
CA ILE A 606 -38.41 3.76 7.14
C ILE A 606 -39.55 4.18 8.06
N THR A 607 -40.81 3.97 7.62
CA THR A 607 -42.00 4.30 8.44
C THR A 607 -42.05 3.40 9.67
N ALA A 608 -41.78 2.11 9.56
CA ALA A 608 -41.73 1.20 10.68
C ALA A 608 -40.63 1.56 11.67
N TRP A 609 -39.45 1.97 11.17
CA TRP A 609 -38.33 2.44 11.99
C TRP A 609 -38.66 3.75 12.72
N VAL A 610 -39.23 4.73 12.00
CA VAL A 610 -39.70 5.99 12.61
C VAL A 610 -40.81 5.76 13.65
N MET A 611 -41.76 4.89 13.35
CA MET A 611 -42.83 4.52 14.31
C MET A 611 -42.29 3.80 15.54
N TRP A 612 -41.30 2.91 15.36
CA TRP A 612 -40.64 2.24 16.48
C TRP A 612 -39.94 3.25 17.40
N HIS A 613 -39.19 4.20 16.84
CA HIS A 613 -38.52 5.24 17.63
C HIS A 613 -39.44 6.35 18.18
N ALA A 614 -40.67 6.47 17.65
CA ALA A 614 -41.66 7.39 18.21
C ALA A 614 -42.51 6.72 19.32
N LEU A 615 -42.49 5.39 19.46
CA LEU A 615 -43.26 4.62 20.45
C LEU A 615 -42.38 4.09 21.62
N VAL A 616 -41.07 4.17 21.50
CA VAL A 616 -40.06 3.86 22.53
C VAL A 616 -39.39 5.14 22.97
#